data_8f664ad1a87d3e4b7e517bb483376f4f
#
_entry.id   8f664ad1a87d3e4b7e517bb483376f4f
#
_cell.length_a   1.000
_cell.length_b   1.000
_cell.length_c   1.000
_cell.angle_alpha   90.00
_cell.angle_beta   90.00
_cell.angle_gamma   90.00
#
_symmetry.space_group_name_H-M   'P 1'
#
loop_
_entity.id
_entity.type
_entity.pdbx_description
1 polymer ?
#
loop_
_entity_poly.entity_id
_entity_poly.type
_entity_poly.pdbx_seq_one_letter_code
_entity_poly.pdbx_strand_id
1 'polypeptide(L)'
;MELIPVQEKIEDNKIFTDDPDCRESVEMSVDFYTRVGFNPPWICYYARLEDQLVGCAAYKGKPVNGRVEIAYGVFPQYMNKGIGTLIAQTLVEKGLETDPSIIITARTLAEENYSTRILRKNNFKLFGTVIDAKDGELREWEYIKQH
;
A
#
# COMPACT_ATOMS: atom_id res chain seq x y z
N MET A 1 -9.45 8.01 -8.56
CA MET A 1 -8.17 7.26 -8.59
C MET A 1 -8.44 5.80 -8.88
N GLU A 2 -7.63 5.23 -9.74
CA GLU A 2 -7.77 3.83 -10.12
C GLU A 2 -6.53 3.05 -9.71
N LEU A 3 -6.73 1.84 -9.15
CA LEU A 3 -5.62 0.94 -8.81
C LEU A 3 -5.47 -0.09 -9.92
N ILE A 4 -4.29 -0.10 -10.56
CA ILE A 4 -3.99 -1.02 -11.66
C ILE A 4 -3.18 -2.17 -11.09
N PRO A 5 -3.68 -3.41 -11.17
CA PRO A 5 -3.01 -4.53 -10.51
C PRO A 5 -1.67 -4.90 -11.16
N VAL A 6 -0.71 -5.24 -10.32
CA VAL A 6 0.54 -5.88 -10.76
C VAL A 6 0.24 -7.37 -10.87
N GLN A 7 0.45 -7.94 -12.05
CA GLN A 7 0.16 -9.34 -12.32
C GLN A 7 1.21 -10.25 -11.67
N GLU A 8 0.87 -11.52 -11.53
CA GLU A 8 1.73 -12.48 -10.83
C GLU A 8 3.07 -12.71 -11.53
N LYS A 9 3.05 -12.76 -12.86
CA LYS A 9 4.24 -13.05 -13.65
C LYS A 9 4.79 -11.77 -14.28
N ILE A 10 6.13 -11.63 -14.29
CA ILE A 10 6.75 -10.40 -14.79
C ILE A 10 6.38 -10.11 -16.26
N GLU A 11 6.28 -11.14 -17.09
CA GLU A 11 5.95 -10.98 -18.51
C GLU A 11 4.56 -10.42 -18.77
N ASP A 12 3.67 -10.49 -17.78
CA ASP A 12 2.31 -9.96 -17.90
C ASP A 12 2.20 -8.50 -17.43
N ASN A 13 3.33 -7.87 -17.10
CA ASN A 13 3.40 -6.51 -16.57
C ASN A 13 4.09 -5.53 -17.53
N LYS A 14 3.94 -5.73 -18.84
CA LYS A 14 4.65 -4.93 -19.83
C LYS A 14 4.44 -3.43 -19.68
N ILE A 15 3.21 -3.00 -19.36
CA ILE A 15 2.92 -1.57 -19.17
C ILE A 15 3.74 -0.95 -18.04
N PHE A 16 4.15 -1.75 -17.06
CA PHE A 16 4.99 -1.29 -15.95
C PHE A 16 6.47 -1.50 -16.23
N THR A 17 6.85 -2.61 -16.86
CA THR A 17 8.28 -2.85 -17.19
C THR A 17 8.77 -1.87 -18.25
N ASP A 18 7.88 -1.35 -19.10
CA ASP A 18 8.21 -0.34 -20.11
C ASP A 18 8.22 1.08 -19.52
N ASP A 19 7.73 1.28 -18.31
CA ASP A 19 7.67 2.58 -17.66
C ASP A 19 8.89 2.78 -16.76
N PRO A 20 9.72 3.82 -17.00
CA PRO A 20 10.93 4.03 -16.18
C PRO A 20 10.66 4.21 -14.69
N ASP A 21 9.51 4.76 -14.32
CA ASP A 21 9.14 4.97 -12.91
C ASP A 21 8.71 3.69 -12.23
N CYS A 22 8.34 2.65 -12.98
CA CYS A 22 7.80 1.40 -12.44
C CYS A 22 8.74 0.21 -12.59
N ARG A 23 9.70 0.27 -13.49
CA ARG A 23 10.51 -0.89 -13.90
C ARG A 23 11.14 -1.64 -12.72
N GLU A 24 11.76 -0.91 -11.80
CA GLU A 24 12.42 -1.52 -10.65
C GLU A 24 11.42 -2.05 -9.64
N SER A 25 10.41 -1.26 -9.31
CA SER A 25 9.43 -1.62 -8.28
C SER A 25 8.50 -2.74 -8.71
N VAL A 26 8.21 -2.88 -10.01
CA VAL A 26 7.36 -3.99 -10.48
C VAL A 26 8.06 -5.33 -10.28
N GLU A 27 9.38 -5.39 -10.47
CA GLU A 27 10.16 -6.60 -10.20
C GLU A 27 10.11 -6.96 -8.73
N MET A 28 10.19 -5.96 -7.85
CA MET A 28 10.08 -6.17 -6.41
C MET A 28 8.70 -6.71 -6.02
N SER A 29 7.63 -6.22 -6.64
CA SER A 29 6.27 -6.70 -6.40
C SER A 29 6.11 -8.15 -6.82
N VAL A 30 6.59 -8.52 -8.00
CA VAL A 30 6.53 -9.91 -8.48
C VAL A 30 7.33 -10.83 -7.57
N ASP A 31 8.52 -10.41 -7.15
CA ASP A 31 9.34 -11.16 -6.20
C ASP A 31 8.60 -11.34 -4.87
N PHE A 32 7.93 -10.29 -4.39
CA PHE A 32 7.15 -10.35 -3.15
C PHE A 32 6.07 -11.43 -3.23
N TYR A 33 5.39 -11.56 -4.40
CA TYR A 33 4.38 -12.60 -4.59
C TYR A 33 4.94 -14.03 -4.44
N THR A 34 6.21 -14.24 -4.76
CA THR A 34 6.82 -15.57 -4.58
C THR A 34 6.93 -15.95 -3.10
N ARG A 35 6.95 -14.95 -2.22
CA ARG A 35 7.06 -15.17 -0.76
C ARG A 35 5.72 -15.21 -0.06
N VAL A 36 4.75 -14.39 -0.47
CA VAL A 36 3.47 -14.27 0.24
C VAL A 36 2.29 -14.84 -0.53
N GLY A 37 2.47 -15.20 -1.81
CA GLY A 37 1.41 -15.70 -2.67
C GLY A 37 0.75 -14.59 -3.47
N PHE A 38 -0.12 -15.01 -4.40
CA PHE A 38 -0.88 -14.10 -5.26
C PHE A 38 -2.36 -14.32 -4.97
N ASN A 39 -2.96 -13.43 -4.19
CA ASN A 39 -4.31 -13.59 -3.66
C ASN A 39 -5.16 -12.32 -3.89
N PRO A 40 -5.57 -12.03 -5.14
CA PRO A 40 -6.37 -10.84 -5.40
C PRO A 40 -7.64 -10.79 -4.53
N PRO A 41 -8.05 -9.62 -4.04
CA PRO A 41 -7.49 -8.30 -4.31
C PRO A 41 -6.31 -7.91 -3.40
N TRP A 42 -5.81 -8.82 -2.56
CA TRP A 42 -4.76 -8.55 -1.57
C TRP A 42 -3.38 -8.63 -2.21
N ILE A 43 -3.14 -7.74 -3.20
CA ILE A 43 -1.95 -7.72 -4.04
C ILE A 43 -1.37 -6.32 -4.15
N CYS A 44 -0.36 -6.16 -5.00
CA CYS A 44 0.25 -4.87 -5.30
C CYS A 44 -0.41 -4.21 -6.51
N TYR A 45 -0.44 -2.88 -6.49
CA TYR A 45 -1.05 -2.06 -7.53
C TYR A 45 -0.17 -0.85 -7.83
N TYR A 46 -0.37 -0.26 -9.00
CA TYR A 46 0.04 1.13 -9.25
C TYR A 46 -1.21 2.00 -9.22
N ALA A 47 -1.05 3.21 -8.69
CA ALA A 47 -2.13 4.18 -8.63
C ALA A 47 -2.10 5.05 -9.88
N ARG A 48 -3.24 5.13 -10.56
CA ARG A 48 -3.41 5.97 -11.76
C ARG A 48 -4.38 7.09 -11.46
N LEU A 49 -3.97 8.30 -11.82
CA LEU A 49 -4.78 9.51 -11.66
C LEU A 49 -4.64 10.33 -12.93
N GLU A 50 -5.78 10.66 -13.57
CA GLU A 50 -5.81 11.44 -14.83
C GLU A 50 -4.88 10.84 -15.90
N ASP A 51 -4.99 9.54 -16.10
CA ASP A 51 -4.22 8.76 -17.08
C ASP A 51 -2.70 8.70 -16.83
N GLN A 52 -2.25 9.06 -15.62
CA GLN A 52 -0.84 8.99 -15.25
C GLN A 52 -0.66 8.09 -14.03
N LEU A 53 0.39 7.27 -14.06
CA LEU A 53 0.78 6.51 -12.88
C LEU A 53 1.51 7.46 -11.93
N VAL A 54 0.98 7.59 -10.72
CA VAL A 54 1.45 8.59 -9.75
C VAL A 54 2.10 7.98 -8.50
N GLY A 55 1.96 6.68 -8.31
CA GLY A 55 2.55 6.01 -7.16
C GLY A 55 2.18 4.55 -7.12
N CYS A 56 2.49 3.91 -6.01
CA CYS A 56 2.17 2.51 -5.78
C CYS A 56 1.31 2.34 -4.54
N ALA A 57 0.59 1.22 -4.50
CA ALA A 57 -0.33 0.89 -3.43
C ALA A 57 -0.34 -0.63 -3.27
N ALA A 58 -0.33 -1.12 -2.05
CA ALA A 58 -0.26 -2.56 -1.86
C ALA A 58 -0.94 -3.01 -0.58
N TYR A 59 -1.42 -4.23 -0.61
CA TYR A 59 -1.67 -5.01 0.59
C TYR A 59 -0.49 -5.97 0.75
N LYS A 60 0.03 -6.09 1.95
CA LYS A 60 1.21 -6.94 2.20
C LYS A 60 0.80 -8.39 2.42
N GLY A 61 0.19 -8.98 1.40
CA GLY A 61 -0.32 -10.33 1.41
C GLY A 61 -1.79 -10.40 1.83
N LYS A 62 -2.35 -11.62 1.82
CA LYS A 62 -3.73 -11.84 2.24
C LYS A 62 -3.88 -11.61 3.75
N PRO A 63 -5.10 -11.32 4.22
CA PRO A 63 -5.33 -11.15 5.65
C PRO A 63 -4.89 -12.35 6.48
N VAL A 64 -4.33 -12.07 7.64
CA VAL A 64 -3.95 -13.07 8.64
C VAL A 64 -4.61 -12.67 9.96
N ASN A 65 -5.38 -13.58 10.55
CA ASN A 65 -6.12 -13.30 11.78
C ASN A 65 -7.03 -12.07 11.66
N GLY A 66 -7.64 -11.89 10.49
CA GLY A 66 -8.54 -10.76 10.24
C GLY A 66 -7.86 -9.42 10.07
N ARG A 67 -6.54 -9.39 9.86
CA ARG A 67 -5.75 -8.16 9.75
C ARG A 67 -4.99 -8.15 8.44
N VAL A 68 -4.93 -6.98 7.81
CA VAL A 68 -4.15 -6.78 6.58
C VAL A 68 -3.37 -5.47 6.68
N GLU A 69 -2.11 -5.52 6.29
CA GLU A 69 -1.25 -4.33 6.29
C GLU A 69 -1.22 -3.70 4.91
N ILE A 70 -1.35 -2.37 4.85
CA ILE A 70 -1.20 -1.61 3.61
C ILE A 70 0.18 -0.97 3.54
N ALA A 71 0.64 -0.74 2.31
CA ALA A 71 1.82 0.04 2.01
C ALA A 71 1.54 0.90 0.78
N TYR A 72 2.14 2.07 0.71
CA TYR A 72 1.92 2.99 -0.40
C TYR A 72 3.14 3.89 -0.58
N GLY A 73 3.24 4.47 -1.77
CA GLY A 73 4.29 5.44 -2.08
C GLY A 73 3.85 6.33 -3.22
N VAL A 74 4.36 7.56 -3.24
CA VAL A 74 4.09 8.54 -4.30
C VAL A 74 5.40 8.75 -5.05
N PHE A 75 5.34 8.77 -6.38
CA PHE A 75 6.54 9.07 -7.17
C PHE A 75 6.99 10.50 -6.88
N PRO A 76 8.31 10.75 -6.84
CA PRO A 76 8.84 12.06 -6.42
C PRO A 76 8.21 13.27 -7.11
N GLN A 77 7.93 13.16 -8.42
CA GLN A 77 7.36 14.26 -9.19
C GLN A 77 5.92 14.61 -8.81
N TYR A 78 5.26 13.73 -8.05
CA TYR A 78 3.86 13.93 -7.63
C TYR A 78 3.70 14.14 -6.13
N MET A 79 4.79 14.29 -5.39
CA MET A 79 4.74 14.49 -3.94
C MET A 79 4.17 15.86 -3.56
N ASN A 80 3.67 15.97 -2.34
CA ASN A 80 3.12 17.20 -1.74
C ASN A 80 1.87 17.75 -2.45
N LYS A 81 1.08 16.87 -3.06
CA LYS A 81 -0.16 17.22 -3.77
C LYS A 81 -1.38 16.49 -3.21
N GLY A 82 -1.26 15.86 -2.04
CA GLY A 82 -2.35 15.10 -1.44
C GLY A 82 -2.58 13.72 -2.06
N ILE A 83 -1.73 13.28 -2.98
CA ILE A 83 -1.90 12.01 -3.68
C ILE A 83 -1.72 10.82 -2.75
N GLY A 84 -0.74 10.87 -1.85
CA GLY A 84 -0.53 9.79 -0.88
C GLY A 84 -1.74 9.58 0.02
N THR A 85 -2.38 10.66 0.44
CA THR A 85 -3.62 10.60 1.23
C THR A 85 -4.72 9.89 0.44
N LEU A 86 -4.85 10.21 -0.84
CA LEU A 86 -5.84 9.59 -1.72
C LEU A 86 -5.55 8.11 -1.96
N ILE A 87 -4.28 7.74 -2.14
CA ILE A 87 -3.88 6.34 -2.30
C ILE A 87 -4.28 5.51 -1.07
N ALA A 88 -3.93 6.00 0.12
CA ALA A 88 -4.25 5.30 1.36
C ALA A 88 -5.77 5.17 1.55
N GLN A 89 -6.52 6.23 1.24
CA GLN A 89 -7.98 6.21 1.29
C GLN A 89 -8.54 5.14 0.35
N THR A 90 -8.02 5.07 -0.86
CA THR A 90 -8.47 4.09 -1.86
C THR A 90 -8.21 2.66 -1.42
N LEU A 91 -7.05 2.40 -0.81
CA LEU A 91 -6.73 1.08 -0.24
C LEU A 91 -7.70 0.71 0.89
N VAL A 92 -8.00 1.65 1.78
CA VAL A 92 -8.96 1.41 2.88
C VAL A 92 -10.34 1.08 2.33
N GLU A 93 -10.84 1.86 1.38
CA GLU A 93 -12.15 1.65 0.79
C GLU A 93 -12.24 0.29 0.10
N LYS A 94 -11.24 -0.06 -0.70
CA LYS A 94 -11.19 -1.34 -1.41
C LYS A 94 -11.14 -2.52 -0.43
N GLY A 95 -10.35 -2.42 0.61
CA GLY A 95 -10.24 -3.47 1.62
C GLY A 95 -11.56 -3.69 2.34
N LEU A 96 -12.24 -2.62 2.76
CA LEU A 96 -13.52 -2.71 3.47
C LEU A 96 -14.66 -3.16 2.56
N GLU A 97 -14.62 -2.84 1.27
CA GLU A 97 -15.59 -3.38 0.31
C GLU A 97 -15.43 -4.89 0.14
N THR A 98 -14.19 -5.36 0.16
CA THR A 98 -13.88 -6.79 0.01
C THR A 98 -14.27 -7.57 1.27
N ASP A 99 -13.94 -7.03 2.44
CA ASP A 99 -14.27 -7.65 3.73
C ASP A 99 -14.54 -6.55 4.76
N PRO A 100 -15.82 -6.24 5.02
CA PRO A 100 -16.18 -5.17 5.98
C PRO A 100 -15.69 -5.41 7.41
N SER A 101 -15.35 -6.65 7.76
CA SER A 101 -14.87 -7.00 9.11
C SER A 101 -13.35 -6.87 9.27
N ILE A 102 -12.62 -6.65 8.16
CA ILE A 102 -11.15 -6.64 8.19
C ILE A 102 -10.60 -5.48 9.03
N ILE A 103 -9.50 -5.74 9.73
CA ILE A 103 -8.74 -4.69 10.41
C ILE A 103 -7.59 -4.30 9.49
N ILE A 104 -7.56 -3.02 9.10
CA ILE A 104 -6.54 -2.50 8.19
C ILE A 104 -5.45 -1.82 9.02
N THR A 105 -4.20 -2.22 8.80
CA THR A 105 -3.05 -1.73 9.53
C THR A 105 -2.02 -1.11 8.60
N ALA A 106 -1.09 -0.35 9.15
CA ALA A 106 0.06 0.17 8.43
C ALA A 106 1.23 0.31 9.41
N ARG A 107 2.45 0.30 8.90
CA ARG A 107 3.65 0.50 9.70
C ARG A 107 4.44 1.69 9.21
N THR A 108 5.04 2.44 10.13
CA THR A 108 5.90 3.57 9.84
C THR A 108 7.15 3.51 10.71
N LEU A 109 8.16 4.28 10.32
CA LEU A 109 9.30 4.52 11.20
C LEU A 109 8.83 5.22 12.48
N ALA A 110 9.63 5.10 13.56
CA ALA A 110 9.28 5.63 14.88
C ALA A 110 9.46 7.14 15.01
N GLU A 111 9.18 7.88 13.94
CA GLU A 111 9.30 9.34 13.92
C GLU A 111 8.17 9.96 13.11
N GLU A 112 7.87 11.23 13.37
CA GLU A 112 6.88 11.97 12.61
C GLU A 112 7.41 12.25 11.21
N ASN A 113 6.62 11.90 10.18
CA ASN A 113 7.03 12.08 8.79
C ASN A 113 5.82 12.18 7.87
N TYR A 114 6.08 12.17 6.57
CA TYR A 114 5.05 12.23 5.53
C TYR A 114 4.02 11.09 5.68
N SER A 115 4.49 9.88 5.92
CA SER A 115 3.60 8.71 6.05
C SER A 115 2.70 8.80 7.28
N THR A 116 3.21 9.28 8.41
CA THR A 116 2.37 9.41 9.62
C THR A 116 1.28 10.45 9.42
N ARG A 117 1.57 11.53 8.69
CA ARG A 117 0.55 12.55 8.38
C ARG A 117 -0.56 11.99 7.50
N ILE A 118 -0.20 11.18 6.49
CA ILE A 118 -1.17 10.52 5.62
C ILE A 118 -2.09 9.61 6.42
N LEU A 119 -1.52 8.82 7.31
CA LEU A 119 -2.29 7.88 8.13
C LEU A 119 -3.28 8.62 9.04
N ARG A 120 -2.85 9.70 9.69
CA ARG A 120 -3.74 10.48 10.54
C ARG A 120 -4.90 11.09 9.76
N LYS A 121 -4.64 11.59 8.56
CA LYS A 121 -5.68 12.14 7.68
C LYS A 121 -6.70 11.08 7.26
N ASN A 122 -6.32 9.82 7.27
CA ASN A 122 -7.17 8.69 6.90
C ASN A 122 -7.76 7.96 8.11
N ASN A 123 -7.77 8.60 9.27
CA ASN A 123 -8.37 8.04 10.50
C ASN A 123 -7.65 6.80 11.03
N PHE A 124 -6.37 6.68 10.78
CA PHE A 124 -5.54 5.69 11.45
C PHE A 124 -5.09 6.26 12.80
N LYS A 125 -5.03 5.39 13.79
CA LYS A 125 -4.52 5.73 15.13
C LYS A 125 -3.31 4.86 15.43
N LEU A 126 -2.38 5.41 16.19
CA LEU A 126 -1.24 4.67 16.66
C LEU A 126 -1.71 3.56 17.60
N PHE A 127 -1.39 2.33 17.25
CA PHE A 127 -1.82 1.14 17.99
C PHE A 127 -0.71 0.63 18.91
N GLY A 128 0.54 0.67 18.45
CA GLY A 128 1.64 0.18 19.23
C GLY A 128 2.97 0.26 18.49
N THR A 129 3.97 -0.43 19.05
CA THR A 129 5.30 -0.50 18.51
C THR A 129 5.64 -1.96 18.23
N VAL A 130 6.29 -2.22 17.10
CA VAL A 130 6.77 -3.55 16.74
C VAL A 130 8.27 -3.47 16.43
N ILE A 131 8.97 -4.57 16.65
CA ILE A 131 10.39 -4.65 16.33
C ILE A 131 10.54 -5.48 15.06
N ASP A 132 11.10 -4.87 14.03
CA ASP A 132 11.38 -5.51 12.75
C ASP A 132 12.86 -5.87 12.70
N ALA A 133 13.17 -7.08 12.22
CA ALA A 133 14.55 -7.55 12.16
C ALA A 133 15.44 -6.70 11.24
N LYS A 134 14.84 -6.09 10.22
CA LYS A 134 15.56 -5.27 9.23
C LYS A 134 15.58 -3.80 9.59
N ASP A 135 14.41 -3.26 9.95
CA ASP A 135 14.20 -1.82 10.12
C ASP A 135 14.19 -1.36 11.57
N GLY A 136 14.32 -2.28 12.52
CA GLY A 136 14.32 -1.97 13.94
C GLY A 136 12.93 -1.63 14.48
N GLU A 137 12.82 -0.56 15.26
CA GLU A 137 11.57 -0.16 15.87
C GLU A 137 10.65 0.52 14.85
N LEU A 138 9.45 -0.03 14.69
CA LEU A 138 8.41 0.52 13.82
C LEU A 138 7.16 0.81 14.65
N ARG A 139 6.41 1.82 14.23
CA ARG A 139 5.09 2.10 14.78
C ARG A 139 4.03 1.40 13.95
N GLU A 140 3.07 0.78 14.63
CA GLU A 140 1.93 0.13 14.01
C GLU A 140 0.70 0.99 14.17
N TRP A 141 -0.02 1.19 13.09
CA TRP A 141 -1.22 2.02 13.01
C TRP A 141 -2.40 1.16 12.61
N GLU A 142 -3.58 1.55 13.07
CA GLU A 142 -4.80 0.80 12.80
C GLU A 142 -5.88 1.78 12.35
N TYR A 143 -6.55 1.44 11.23
CA TYR A 143 -7.67 2.25 10.75
C TYR A 143 -8.86 2.12 11.71
N ILE A 144 -9.43 3.24 12.09
CA ILE A 144 -10.62 3.29 12.96
C ILE A 144 -11.83 3.46 12.06
N LYS A 145 -12.67 2.42 12.01
CA LYS A 145 -13.86 2.43 11.16
C LYS A 145 -14.83 3.55 11.57
N GLN A 146 -15.37 4.22 10.56
CA GLN A 146 -16.35 5.26 10.74
C GLN A 146 -17.75 4.63 10.84
N HIS A 147 -18.58 5.19 11.69
CA HIS A 147 -19.97 4.74 11.91
C HIS A 147 -20.96 5.73 11.34
#